data_71f2907a7b6ac834e1194e0a726afd00
#
_entry.id   71f2907a7b6ac834e1194e0a726afd00
#
_cell.length_a   1.000
_cell.length_b   1.000
_cell.length_c   1.000
_cell.angle_alpha   90.00
_cell.angle_beta   90.00
_cell.angle_gamma   90.00
#
_symmetry.space_group_name_H-M   'P 1'
#
loop_
_entity.id
_entity.type
_entity.pdbx_description
1 polymer ?
#
loop_
_entity_poly.entity_id
_entity_poly.type
_entity_poly.pdbx_seq_one_letter_code
_entity_poly.pdbx_strand_id
1 'polypeptide(L)'
;MKQTQQIAEGTHFSALSTGSFSQLNDYVLPVAPGMEIQGKVFMGQTLQTTGAEISFQSFAPGKETGFLHTHQTHEELYIFVSGKGEFQVDGQVFPIGEGSVVRVAPEGKRSVRNNGTEPLIMICVQYKAQTFTAQDAADGQLLQEPVKW
;
A
#
# COMPACT_ATOMS: atom_id res chain seq x y z
N MET A 1 -6.86 18.68 -6.54
CA MET A 1 -6.37 17.31 -6.30
C MET A 1 -5.30 17.39 -5.23
N LYS A 2 -5.43 16.62 -4.16
CA LYS A 2 -4.46 16.61 -3.05
C LYS A 2 -3.13 16.03 -3.52
N GLN A 3 -2.03 16.57 -3.04
CA GLN A 3 -0.68 16.09 -3.33
C GLN A 3 0.03 15.71 -2.03
N THR A 4 1.01 14.83 -2.13
CA THR A 4 1.92 14.53 -1.02
C THR A 4 2.77 15.76 -0.70
N GLN A 5 3.10 15.93 0.56
CA GLN A 5 3.94 17.02 1.04
C GLN A 5 5.32 16.48 1.41
N GLN A 6 6.36 17.06 0.86
CA GLN A 6 7.72 16.75 1.27
C GLN A 6 7.97 17.26 2.70
N ILE A 7 8.47 16.39 3.56
CA ILE A 7 8.87 16.70 4.94
C ILE A 7 10.35 17.05 4.99
N ALA A 8 11.19 16.17 4.40
CA ALA A 8 12.64 16.31 4.39
C ALA A 8 13.26 15.46 3.28
N GLU A 9 14.47 15.81 2.90
CA GLU A 9 15.26 15.05 1.92
C GLU A 9 16.75 15.21 2.23
N GLY A 10 17.54 14.18 1.96
CA GLY A 10 18.98 14.17 2.09
C GLY A 10 19.62 13.13 1.17
N THR A 11 20.93 12.99 1.24
CA THR A 11 21.68 12.07 0.35
C THR A 11 21.19 10.62 0.44
N HIS A 12 20.73 10.19 1.60
CA HIS A 12 20.41 8.78 1.86
C HIS A 12 18.94 8.57 2.30
N PHE A 13 18.12 9.60 2.22
CA PHE A 13 16.69 9.51 2.60
C PHE A 13 15.83 10.51 1.88
N SER A 14 14.56 10.18 1.77
CA SER A 14 13.47 11.07 1.43
C SER A 14 12.29 10.83 2.37
N ALA A 15 11.61 11.90 2.77
CA ALA A 15 10.48 11.83 3.66
C ALA A 15 9.32 12.69 3.14
N LEU A 16 8.12 12.13 3.12
CA LEU A 16 6.92 12.83 2.71
C LEU A 16 5.73 12.48 3.61
N SER A 17 4.71 13.31 3.56
CA SER A 17 3.44 13.10 4.22
C SER A 17 2.29 13.09 3.21
N THR A 18 1.37 12.16 3.39
CA THR A 18 0.06 12.16 2.73
C THR A 18 -0.98 12.93 3.54
N GLY A 19 -0.61 13.42 4.73
CA GLY A 19 -1.53 13.95 5.73
C GLY A 19 -2.24 12.82 6.48
N SER A 20 -3.32 13.16 7.17
CA SER A 20 -4.14 12.17 7.89
C SER A 20 -4.74 11.14 6.94
N PHE A 21 -4.80 9.88 7.36
CA PHE A 21 -5.48 8.81 6.62
C PHE A 21 -6.98 9.09 6.41
N SER A 22 -7.61 9.87 7.29
CA SER A 22 -9.00 10.32 7.10
C SER A 22 -9.19 11.22 5.87
N GLN A 23 -8.11 11.77 5.32
CA GLN A 23 -8.11 12.63 4.15
C GLN A 23 -7.64 11.92 2.87
N LEU A 24 -7.46 10.60 2.90
CA LEU A 24 -7.02 9.85 1.71
C LEU A 24 -8.03 9.97 0.55
N ASN A 25 -9.31 10.12 0.84
CA ASN A 25 -10.34 10.31 -0.20
C ASN A 25 -10.17 11.59 -1.02
N ASP A 26 -9.34 12.54 -0.59
CA ASP A 26 -9.01 13.74 -1.34
C ASP A 26 -7.99 13.49 -2.46
N TYR A 27 -7.34 12.33 -2.44
CA TYR A 27 -6.48 11.87 -3.53
C TYR A 27 -7.31 11.21 -4.63
N VAL A 28 -6.93 11.48 -5.87
CA VAL A 28 -7.52 10.86 -7.05
C VAL A 28 -6.38 10.39 -7.95
N LEU A 29 -6.35 9.11 -8.24
CA LEU A 29 -5.36 8.50 -9.14
C LEU A 29 -5.98 8.35 -10.52
N PRO A 30 -5.55 9.12 -11.53
CA PRO A 30 -5.94 8.88 -12.91
C PRO A 30 -5.27 7.59 -13.42
N VAL A 31 -6.06 6.65 -13.97
CA VAL A 31 -5.58 5.36 -14.48
C VAL A 31 -5.62 5.34 -16.02
N ALA A 32 -6.69 5.87 -16.60
CA ALA A 32 -6.90 5.97 -18.04
C ALA A 32 -7.87 7.13 -18.32
N PRO A 33 -8.01 7.59 -19.58
CA PRO A 33 -9.02 8.59 -19.92
C PRO A 33 -10.41 8.19 -19.42
N GLY A 34 -10.96 9.00 -18.50
CA GLY A 34 -12.27 8.76 -17.90
C GLY A 34 -12.30 7.68 -16.79
N MET A 35 -11.15 7.14 -16.41
CA MET A 35 -11.05 6.17 -15.30
C MET A 35 -10.14 6.71 -14.21
N GLU A 36 -10.70 6.88 -13.02
CA GLU A 36 -10.01 7.39 -11.84
C GLU A 36 -10.28 6.49 -10.63
N ILE A 37 -9.29 6.35 -9.77
CA ILE A 37 -9.42 5.67 -8.47
C ILE A 37 -9.34 6.73 -7.38
N GLN A 38 -10.46 6.94 -6.69
CA GLN A 38 -10.52 7.84 -5.56
C GLN A 38 -9.92 7.18 -4.32
N GLY A 39 -9.26 7.97 -3.50
CA GLY A 39 -8.72 7.53 -2.22
C GLY A 39 -7.38 6.81 -2.34
N LYS A 40 -6.73 6.81 -3.50
CA LYS A 40 -5.46 6.10 -3.74
C LYS A 40 -4.33 7.05 -4.09
N VAL A 41 -3.16 6.81 -3.47
CA VAL A 41 -1.92 7.53 -3.75
C VAL A 41 -0.74 6.56 -3.76
N PHE A 42 0.08 6.62 -4.80
CA PHE A 42 1.37 5.95 -4.89
C PHE A 42 2.48 6.89 -4.45
N MET A 43 3.52 6.36 -3.80
CA MET A 43 4.58 7.16 -3.20
C MET A 43 5.99 6.74 -3.66
N GLY A 44 6.14 5.58 -4.30
CA GLY A 44 7.46 5.05 -4.66
C GLY A 44 8.28 6.00 -5.52
N GLN A 45 7.68 6.61 -6.53
CA GLN A 45 8.37 7.57 -7.39
C GLN A 45 8.83 8.80 -6.60
N THR A 46 7.97 9.39 -5.76
CA THR A 46 8.31 10.58 -4.97
C THR A 46 9.34 10.27 -3.89
N LEU A 47 9.26 9.09 -3.28
CA LEU A 47 10.22 8.61 -2.30
C LEU A 47 11.52 8.09 -2.93
N GLN A 48 11.55 7.88 -4.25
CA GLN A 48 12.67 7.29 -4.99
C GLN A 48 13.02 5.88 -4.49
N THR A 49 12.00 5.08 -4.12
CA THR A 49 12.23 3.70 -3.70
C THR A 49 12.73 2.85 -4.87
N THR A 50 13.68 1.96 -4.60
CA THR A 50 14.30 1.12 -5.65
C THR A 50 13.92 -0.35 -5.55
N GLY A 51 13.40 -0.79 -4.40
CA GLY A 51 13.08 -2.19 -4.14
C GLY A 51 11.59 -2.50 -4.03
N ALA A 52 10.76 -1.48 -3.85
CA ALA A 52 9.33 -1.64 -3.68
C ALA A 52 8.55 -0.40 -4.12
N GLU A 53 7.30 -0.59 -4.52
CA GLU A 53 6.30 0.47 -4.62
C GLU A 53 5.40 0.42 -3.39
N ILE A 54 5.03 1.57 -2.85
CA ILE A 54 4.10 1.67 -1.73
C ILE A 54 2.93 2.58 -2.09
N SER A 55 1.72 2.16 -1.74
CA SER A 55 0.53 2.99 -1.90
C SER A 55 -0.35 2.95 -0.65
N PHE A 56 -1.03 4.05 -0.40
CA PHE A 56 -2.13 4.12 0.56
C PHE A 56 -3.45 4.19 -0.19
N GLN A 57 -4.47 3.54 0.36
CA GLN A 57 -5.80 3.58 -0.21
C GLN A 57 -6.87 3.57 0.88
N SER A 58 -7.90 4.39 0.69
CA SER A 58 -9.13 4.41 1.46
C SER A 58 -10.29 3.98 0.58
N PHE A 59 -11.08 3.01 1.05
CA PHE A 59 -12.35 2.64 0.45
C PHE A 59 -13.48 3.18 1.34
N ALA A 60 -14.29 4.05 0.81
CA ALA A 60 -15.53 4.44 1.47
C ALA A 60 -16.47 3.24 1.65
N PRO A 61 -17.41 3.26 2.60
CA PRO A 61 -18.41 2.21 2.76
C PRO A 61 -19.10 1.84 1.43
N GLY A 62 -19.20 0.55 1.14
CA GLY A 62 -19.79 0.01 -0.08
C GLY A 62 -18.89 0.09 -1.33
N LYS A 63 -17.66 0.58 -1.23
CA LYS A 63 -16.73 0.64 -2.35
C LYS A 63 -15.83 -0.61 -2.42
N GLU A 64 -15.41 -0.93 -3.63
CA GLU A 64 -14.57 -2.08 -3.93
C GLU A 64 -13.59 -1.75 -5.05
N THR A 65 -12.59 -2.62 -5.28
CA THR A 65 -11.70 -2.52 -6.44
C THR A 65 -12.48 -2.61 -7.76
N GLY A 66 -13.55 -3.42 -7.82
CA GLY A 66 -14.42 -3.55 -8.97
C GLY A 66 -13.89 -4.44 -10.10
N PHE A 67 -12.69 -5.01 -9.95
CA PHE A 67 -12.09 -5.93 -10.92
C PHE A 67 -11.13 -6.90 -10.21
N LEU A 68 -10.87 -8.03 -10.85
CA LEU A 68 -9.77 -8.94 -10.49
C LEU A 68 -8.53 -8.55 -11.28
N HIS A 69 -7.37 -8.64 -10.64
CA HIS A 69 -6.08 -8.44 -11.31
C HIS A 69 -5.02 -9.41 -10.78
N THR A 70 -3.96 -9.55 -11.55
CA THR A 70 -2.74 -10.31 -11.22
C THR A 70 -1.53 -9.45 -11.56
N HIS A 71 -0.35 -9.90 -11.13
CA HIS A 71 0.93 -9.34 -11.57
C HIS A 71 1.78 -10.38 -12.27
N GLN A 72 2.75 -9.96 -13.07
CA GLN A 72 3.68 -10.89 -13.70
C GLN A 72 4.82 -11.30 -12.77
N THR A 73 5.34 -10.34 -12.00
CA THR A 73 6.54 -10.56 -11.17
C THR A 73 6.41 -10.08 -9.73
N HIS A 74 5.40 -9.24 -9.43
CA HIS A 74 5.27 -8.63 -8.11
C HIS A 74 4.40 -9.46 -7.19
N GLU A 75 4.89 -9.69 -5.97
CA GLU A 75 4.06 -9.96 -4.81
C GLU A 75 3.47 -8.65 -4.29
N GLU A 76 2.31 -8.72 -3.67
CA GLU A 76 1.71 -7.61 -2.95
C GLU A 76 1.46 -7.99 -1.49
N LEU A 77 1.81 -7.08 -0.60
CA LEU A 77 1.50 -7.16 0.81
C LEU A 77 0.47 -6.07 1.14
N TYR A 78 -0.71 -6.49 1.57
CA TYR A 78 -1.81 -5.61 1.98
C TYR A 78 -1.88 -5.57 3.49
N ILE A 79 -1.78 -4.38 4.07
CA ILE A 79 -1.82 -4.13 5.51
C ILE A 79 -3.03 -3.25 5.79
N PHE A 80 -3.99 -3.76 6.56
CA PHE A 80 -5.21 -3.02 6.88
C PHE A 80 -5.03 -2.30 8.21
N VAL A 81 -5.12 -0.96 8.18
CA VAL A 81 -4.81 -0.09 9.33
C VAL A 81 -6.06 0.45 10.02
N SER A 82 -7.22 0.38 9.38
CA SER A 82 -8.52 0.68 10.00
C SER A 82 -9.68 0.17 9.16
N GLY A 83 -10.86 0.07 9.78
CA GLY A 83 -12.08 -0.36 9.12
C GLY A 83 -12.21 -1.89 9.06
N LYS A 84 -13.24 -2.34 8.35
CA LYS A 84 -13.56 -3.76 8.11
C LYS A 84 -13.97 -3.94 6.66
N GLY A 85 -13.69 -5.12 6.12
CA GLY A 85 -14.07 -5.44 4.75
C GLY A 85 -13.87 -6.92 4.46
N GLU A 86 -13.82 -7.24 3.19
CA GLU A 86 -13.52 -8.58 2.69
C GLU A 86 -12.46 -8.52 1.60
N PHE A 87 -11.62 -9.54 1.60
CA PHE A 87 -10.60 -9.78 0.60
C PHE A 87 -10.93 -11.04 -0.17
N GLN A 88 -10.66 -11.05 -1.47
CA GLN A 88 -10.82 -12.23 -2.31
C GLN A 88 -9.50 -12.57 -2.99
N VAL A 89 -9.10 -13.83 -2.95
CA VAL A 89 -8.03 -14.40 -3.76
C VAL A 89 -8.50 -15.72 -4.37
N ASP A 90 -8.38 -15.86 -5.68
CA ASP A 90 -8.71 -17.09 -6.44
C ASP A 90 -10.10 -17.65 -6.12
N GLY A 91 -11.07 -16.77 -5.90
CA GLY A 91 -12.45 -17.11 -5.56
C GLY A 91 -12.71 -17.37 -4.08
N GLN A 92 -11.68 -17.44 -3.24
CA GLN A 92 -11.86 -17.50 -1.79
C GLN A 92 -12.09 -16.10 -1.23
N VAL A 93 -13.18 -15.91 -0.51
CA VAL A 93 -13.53 -14.67 0.18
C VAL A 93 -13.36 -14.85 1.68
N PHE A 94 -12.69 -13.91 2.32
CA PHE A 94 -12.47 -13.92 3.76
C PHE A 94 -12.53 -12.50 4.35
N PRO A 95 -12.94 -12.37 5.63
CA PRO A 95 -13.02 -11.07 6.28
C PRO A 95 -11.61 -10.52 6.58
N ILE A 96 -11.49 -9.19 6.47
CA ILE A 96 -10.31 -8.43 6.88
C ILE A 96 -10.71 -7.22 7.72
N GLY A 97 -9.80 -6.74 8.53
CA GLY A 97 -9.98 -5.56 9.36
C GLY A 97 -8.66 -5.03 9.87
N GLU A 98 -8.70 -4.08 10.79
CA GLU A 98 -7.51 -3.52 11.43
C GLU A 98 -6.57 -4.62 11.94
N GLY A 99 -5.28 -4.54 11.60
CA GLY A 99 -4.25 -5.51 11.93
C GLY A 99 -4.18 -6.72 10.98
N SER A 100 -5.12 -6.88 10.03
CA SER A 100 -5.02 -7.94 9.02
C SER A 100 -3.88 -7.65 8.05
N VAL A 101 -3.12 -8.69 7.70
CA VAL A 101 -2.07 -8.65 6.70
C VAL A 101 -2.29 -9.77 5.69
N VAL A 102 -2.36 -9.44 4.41
CA VAL A 102 -2.57 -10.39 3.33
C VAL A 102 -1.42 -10.29 2.34
N ARG A 103 -0.72 -11.40 2.12
CA ARG A 103 0.25 -11.53 1.05
C ARG A 103 -0.40 -12.24 -0.13
N VAL A 104 -0.23 -11.71 -1.33
CA VAL A 104 -0.70 -12.34 -2.57
C VAL A 104 0.46 -12.54 -3.53
N ALA A 105 0.66 -13.77 -3.98
CA ALA A 105 1.63 -14.12 -5.02
C ALA A 105 1.25 -13.45 -6.37
N PRO A 106 2.19 -13.32 -7.31
CA PRO A 106 1.93 -12.65 -8.57
C PRO A 106 0.67 -13.14 -9.30
N GLU A 107 0.48 -14.44 -9.41
CA GLU A 107 -0.60 -15.06 -10.17
C GLU A 107 -1.97 -15.03 -9.47
N GLY A 108 -2.00 -14.77 -8.15
CA GLY A 108 -3.24 -14.74 -7.38
C GLY A 108 -4.20 -13.67 -7.91
N LYS A 109 -5.40 -14.07 -8.31
CA LYS A 109 -6.47 -13.17 -8.77
C LYS A 109 -7.12 -12.52 -7.56
N ARG A 110 -6.90 -11.22 -7.37
CA ARG A 110 -7.30 -10.54 -6.13
C ARG A 110 -8.23 -9.37 -6.34
N SER A 111 -9.03 -9.13 -5.32
CA SER A 111 -9.88 -7.96 -5.16
C SER A 111 -10.16 -7.70 -3.68
N VAL A 112 -10.56 -6.48 -3.34
CA VAL A 112 -10.92 -6.06 -1.99
C VAL A 112 -12.18 -5.21 -2.02
N ARG A 113 -13.03 -5.34 -0.99
CA ARG A 113 -14.21 -4.50 -0.82
C ARG A 113 -14.38 -4.05 0.63
N ASN A 114 -14.95 -2.88 0.78
CA ASN A 114 -15.44 -2.38 2.04
C ASN A 114 -16.94 -2.68 2.15
N ASN A 115 -17.30 -3.72 2.89
CA ASN A 115 -18.69 -4.05 3.23
C ASN A 115 -19.07 -3.59 4.65
N GLY A 116 -18.19 -2.79 5.28
CA GLY A 116 -18.43 -2.16 6.59
C GLY A 116 -19.14 -0.81 6.47
N THR A 117 -19.25 -0.12 7.61
CA THR A 117 -19.88 1.19 7.75
C THR A 117 -18.91 2.36 7.86
N GLU A 118 -17.63 2.04 8.07
CA GLU A 118 -16.54 3.02 8.21
C GLU A 118 -15.55 2.87 7.05
N PRO A 119 -14.73 3.89 6.75
CA PRO A 119 -13.68 3.76 5.74
C PRO A 119 -12.73 2.60 6.04
N LEU A 120 -12.46 1.78 5.02
CA LEU A 120 -11.45 0.73 5.07
C LEU A 120 -10.14 1.31 4.52
N ILE A 121 -9.09 1.37 5.36
CA ILE A 121 -7.81 1.94 5.00
C ILE A 121 -6.77 0.85 4.92
N MET A 122 -6.04 0.82 3.82
CA MET A 122 -4.96 -0.14 3.61
C MET A 122 -3.69 0.52 3.09
N ILE A 123 -2.57 -0.08 3.43
CA ILE A 123 -1.25 0.11 2.85
C ILE A 123 -0.99 -1.09 1.94
N CYS A 124 -0.58 -0.84 0.70
CA CYS A 124 -0.16 -1.88 -0.22
C CYS A 124 1.31 -1.68 -0.57
N VAL A 125 2.10 -2.73 -0.39
CA VAL A 125 3.52 -2.78 -0.78
C VAL A 125 3.67 -3.79 -1.90
N GLN A 126 4.17 -3.34 -3.04
CA GLN A 126 4.49 -4.18 -4.21
C GLN A 126 6.00 -4.36 -4.29
N TYR A 127 6.45 -5.58 -4.39
CA TYR A 127 7.87 -5.90 -4.49
C TYR A 127 8.07 -7.14 -5.38
N LYS A 128 9.24 -7.29 -5.97
CA LYS A 128 9.53 -8.44 -6.81
C LYS A 128 9.56 -9.70 -5.97
N ALA A 129 8.78 -10.71 -6.37
CA ALA A 129 8.69 -11.98 -5.65
C ALA A 129 10.07 -12.67 -5.54
N GLN A 130 10.30 -13.36 -4.43
CA GLN A 130 11.49 -14.18 -4.17
C GLN A 130 12.83 -13.40 -4.15
N THR A 131 12.80 -12.11 -3.86
CA THR A 131 14.00 -11.28 -3.81
C THR A 131 14.53 -11.04 -2.39
N PHE A 132 13.76 -11.34 -1.35
CA PHE A 132 14.17 -11.24 0.04
C PHE A 132 14.67 -12.60 0.54
N THR A 133 15.90 -12.69 0.98
CA THR A 133 16.58 -13.91 1.42
C THR A 133 16.94 -13.85 2.90
N ALA A 134 17.42 -14.96 3.47
CA ALA A 134 17.94 -14.97 4.84
C ALA A 134 19.18 -14.06 5.02
N GLN A 135 19.93 -13.82 3.95
CA GLN A 135 21.06 -12.88 3.97
C GLN A 135 20.58 -11.43 4.08
N ASP A 136 19.52 -11.08 3.36
CA ASP A 136 18.90 -9.74 3.45
C ASP A 136 18.32 -9.48 4.84
N ALA A 137 17.80 -10.51 5.51
CA ALA A 137 17.29 -10.40 6.87
C ALA A 137 18.37 -10.09 7.92
N ALA A 138 19.64 -10.37 7.61
CA ALA A 138 20.79 -10.24 8.50
C ALA A 138 21.78 -9.14 8.08
N ASP A 139 21.41 -8.24 7.14
CA ASP A 139 22.32 -7.22 6.60
C ASP A 139 22.48 -5.97 7.49
N GLY A 140 21.67 -5.86 8.55
CA GLY A 140 21.70 -4.73 9.48
C GLY A 140 23.02 -4.64 10.26
N GLN A 141 23.58 -3.43 10.32
CA GLN A 141 24.81 -3.14 11.06
C GLN A 141 24.56 -2.15 12.19
N LEU A 142 24.96 -2.51 13.41
CA LEU A 142 24.89 -1.62 14.56
C LEU A 142 26.12 -0.71 14.59
N LEU A 143 25.88 0.59 14.61
CA LEU A 143 26.93 1.59 14.74
C LEU A 143 27.15 1.93 16.21
N GLN A 144 28.40 2.27 16.55
CA GLN A 144 28.78 2.69 17.92
C GLN A 144 28.58 4.19 18.14
N GLU A 145 28.23 4.93 17.12
CA GLU A 145 27.97 6.35 17.19
C GLU A 145 26.69 6.62 18.00
N PRO A 146 26.72 7.54 18.99
CA PRO A 146 25.56 7.83 19.79
C PRO A 146 24.49 8.59 19.00
N VAL A 147 23.22 8.23 19.22
CA VAL A 147 22.09 8.97 18.65
C VAL A 147 22.02 10.36 19.31
N LYS A 148 21.82 11.39 18.51
CA LYS A 148 21.55 12.77 18.94
C LYS A 148 20.23 13.21 18.33
N TRP A 149 19.30 13.60 19.18
CA TRP A 149 17.99 14.15 18.78
C TRP A 149 17.99 15.68 18.76
#